data_d28e4baac5ebdcdee39dd76f113dd635
#
_entry.id   d28e4baac5ebdcdee39dd76f113dd635
#
_cell.length_a   1.000
_cell.length_b   1.000
_cell.length_c   1.000
_cell.angle_alpha   90.00
_cell.angle_beta   90.00
_cell.angle_gamma   90.00
#
_symmetry.space_group_name_H-M   'P 1'
#
loop_
_entity.id
_entity.type
_entity.pdbx_description
1 polymer ?
#
loop_
_entity_poly.entity_id
_entity_poly.type
_entity_poly.pdbx_seq_one_letter_code
_entity_poly.pdbx_strand_id
1 'polypeptide(L)'
;MNIIKRMGLASIVGVLILSFLGCATQSTTASSLPKVSVQLWSVKNDVKADFKGTLQALANMGFKGVEVAGEFGEFSENPAGLKSLLDELGLQVSGAHVHFDKLSEDKLAKTVAFYQAIGCTSLIVPYDERAFSQDGVGQVVNELNTLSKKLAKVGMQIGYHNHAPEFNDFKQNTYWDFIAQSTHQNVILQLDVGWVTYAGKDPVEYVRRYPGRTLTTHYKVRLPEGTKGKLPIIGQDTIDWPALIQANIEVGGTRWLVVEQEEYPNDLTPMQAVEMSKKGLDGYLLKL
;
A
#
# COMPACT_ATOMS: atom_id res chain seq x y z
N MET A 1 -88.03 36.41 -24.66
CA MET A 1 -87.49 35.05 -24.78
C MET A 1 -85.96 35.14 -24.35
N ASN A 2 -85.78 34.89 -23.05
CA ASN A 2 -84.48 35.22 -22.40
C ASN A 2 -83.64 33.98 -22.31
N ILE A 3 -82.43 34.09 -22.85
CA ILE A 3 -81.34 33.08 -22.76
C ILE A 3 -80.37 33.54 -21.65
N ILE A 4 -80.35 32.79 -20.58
CA ILE A 4 -79.48 33.01 -19.42
C ILE A 4 -78.14 32.32 -19.72
N LYS A 5 -77.06 33.11 -19.81
CA LYS A 5 -75.67 32.60 -19.85
C LYS A 5 -75.26 32.25 -18.41
N ARG A 6 -74.90 30.99 -18.19
CA ARG A 6 -74.17 30.55 -17.00
C ARG A 6 -72.65 30.74 -17.22
N MET A 7 -72.06 31.59 -16.42
CA MET A 7 -70.61 31.71 -16.28
C MET A 7 -70.10 30.62 -15.33
N GLY A 8 -69.22 29.75 -15.83
CA GLY A 8 -68.51 28.77 -15.03
C GLY A 8 -67.25 29.37 -14.41
N LEU A 9 -67.15 29.23 -13.09
CA LEU A 9 -66.02 29.65 -12.30
C LEU A 9 -64.94 28.56 -12.36
N ALA A 10 -63.83 28.84 -12.99
CA ALA A 10 -62.69 27.94 -13.02
C ALA A 10 -61.80 28.20 -11.80
N SER A 11 -61.73 27.22 -10.87
CA SER A 11 -60.85 27.25 -9.73
C SER A 11 -59.43 26.79 -10.15
N ILE A 12 -58.48 27.70 -10.08
CA ILE A 12 -57.06 27.40 -10.31
C ILE A 12 -56.50 26.89 -8.95
N VAL A 13 -56.25 25.61 -8.87
CA VAL A 13 -55.47 25.00 -7.74
C VAL A 13 -54.01 25.18 -8.07
N GLY A 14 -53.34 26.12 -7.41
CA GLY A 14 -51.91 26.28 -7.47
C GLY A 14 -51.21 25.19 -6.63
N VAL A 15 -50.50 24.30 -7.30
CA VAL A 15 -49.62 23.32 -6.63
C VAL A 15 -48.28 24.02 -6.34
N LEU A 16 -48.06 24.31 -5.06
CA LEU A 16 -46.74 24.76 -4.58
C LEU A 16 -45.81 23.55 -4.50
N ILE A 17 -44.85 23.44 -5.46
CA ILE A 17 -43.77 22.47 -5.39
C ILE A 17 -42.69 23.08 -4.49
N LEU A 18 -42.64 22.66 -3.21
CA LEU A 18 -41.49 22.93 -2.34
C LEU A 18 -40.30 22.02 -2.79
N SER A 19 -39.37 22.61 -3.49
CA SER A 19 -38.09 21.98 -3.79
C SER A 19 -37.23 21.94 -2.50
N PHE A 20 -37.21 20.80 -1.81
CA PHE A 20 -36.18 20.56 -0.79
C PHE A 20 -34.84 20.37 -1.47
N LEU A 21 -34.00 21.41 -1.47
CA LEU A 21 -32.57 21.25 -1.68
C LEU A 21 -32.00 20.50 -0.46
N GLY A 22 -31.94 19.19 -0.56
CA GLY A 22 -31.17 18.37 0.36
C GLY A 22 -29.68 18.69 0.19
N CYS A 23 -29.11 19.52 1.08
CA CYS A 23 -27.66 19.57 1.26
C CYS A 23 -27.24 18.18 1.72
N ALA A 24 -26.74 17.35 0.79
CA ALA A 24 -26.00 16.16 1.13
C ALA A 24 -24.70 16.63 1.79
N THR A 25 -24.68 16.70 3.11
CA THR A 25 -23.44 16.78 3.87
C THR A 25 -22.67 15.50 3.57
N GLN A 26 -21.69 15.56 2.67
CA GLN A 26 -20.66 14.54 2.58
C GLN A 26 -20.00 14.48 3.96
N SER A 27 -20.34 13.45 4.71
CA SER A 27 -19.62 13.08 5.92
C SER A 27 -18.19 12.73 5.47
N THR A 28 -17.28 13.69 5.57
CA THR A 28 -15.86 13.40 5.53
C THR A 28 -15.55 12.59 6.79
N THR A 29 -15.60 11.26 6.66
CA THR A 29 -14.99 10.39 7.67
C THR A 29 -13.55 10.86 7.79
N ALA A 30 -13.19 11.43 8.94
CA ALA A 30 -11.81 11.76 9.23
C ALA A 30 -10.98 10.51 8.94
N SER A 31 -10.13 10.55 7.93
CA SER A 31 -9.25 9.46 7.59
C SER A 31 -8.37 9.21 8.81
N SER A 32 -8.50 8.06 9.45
CA SER A 32 -7.56 7.69 10.51
C SER A 32 -6.15 7.66 9.91
N LEU A 33 -5.17 8.17 10.66
CA LEU A 33 -3.77 8.14 10.21
C LEU A 33 -3.37 6.71 9.80
N PRO A 34 -2.57 6.55 8.75
CA PRO A 34 -2.04 5.25 8.36
C PRO A 34 -1.29 4.60 9.52
N LYS A 35 -1.43 3.29 9.66
CA LYS A 35 -0.68 2.52 10.65
C LYS A 35 0.74 2.27 10.17
N VAL A 36 1.67 2.09 11.11
CA VAL A 36 3.06 1.76 10.78
C VAL A 36 3.26 0.25 10.91
N SER A 37 3.77 -0.36 9.85
CA SER A 37 4.22 -1.76 9.81
C SER A 37 5.69 -1.85 9.41
N VAL A 38 6.24 -3.05 9.42
CA VAL A 38 7.60 -3.33 8.97
C VAL A 38 7.60 -4.47 7.96
N GLN A 39 8.41 -4.32 6.89
CA GLN A 39 8.68 -5.40 5.96
C GLN A 39 9.68 -6.39 6.59
N LEU A 40 9.27 -7.66 6.74
CA LEU A 40 10.10 -8.67 7.42
C LEU A 40 11.38 -9.03 6.67
N TRP A 41 11.47 -8.71 5.39
CA TRP A 41 12.73 -8.83 4.64
C TRP A 41 13.86 -8.00 5.23
N SER A 42 13.55 -6.88 5.87
CA SER A 42 14.52 -6.02 6.56
C SER A 42 15.29 -6.76 7.65
N VAL A 43 14.66 -7.75 8.28
CA VAL A 43 15.19 -8.54 9.40
C VAL A 43 15.17 -10.03 9.10
N LYS A 44 15.30 -10.41 7.81
CA LYS A 44 15.17 -11.78 7.32
C LYS A 44 16.04 -12.81 8.03
N ASN A 45 17.24 -12.42 8.46
CA ASN A 45 18.14 -13.30 9.18
C ASN A 45 17.68 -13.53 10.63
N ASP A 46 17.16 -12.48 11.28
CA ASP A 46 16.58 -12.56 12.62
C ASP A 46 15.30 -13.42 12.59
N VAL A 47 14.43 -13.18 11.61
CA VAL A 47 13.20 -13.98 11.38
C VAL A 47 13.53 -15.45 11.17
N LYS A 48 14.57 -15.76 10.38
CA LYS A 48 15.01 -17.13 10.13
C LYS A 48 15.61 -17.79 11.38
N ALA A 49 16.32 -17.04 12.21
CA ALA A 49 16.95 -17.52 13.42
C ALA A 49 15.96 -17.74 14.57
N ASP A 50 15.05 -16.78 14.78
CA ASP A 50 14.02 -16.81 15.82
C ASP A 50 12.79 -16.02 15.35
N PHE A 51 11.85 -16.69 14.71
CA PHE A 51 10.65 -16.05 14.17
C PHE A 51 9.80 -15.38 15.25
N LYS A 52 9.50 -16.10 16.35
CA LYS A 52 8.66 -15.57 17.44
C LYS A 52 9.33 -14.42 18.18
N GLY A 53 10.58 -14.59 18.56
CA GLY A 53 11.34 -13.56 19.27
C GLY A 53 11.48 -12.28 18.43
N THR A 54 11.69 -12.43 17.12
CA THR A 54 11.76 -11.29 16.20
C THR A 54 10.42 -10.54 16.14
N LEU A 55 9.28 -11.24 15.96
CA LEU A 55 7.97 -10.61 15.98
C LEU A 55 7.67 -9.91 17.32
N GLN A 56 8.01 -10.54 18.44
CA GLN A 56 7.87 -9.92 19.77
C GLN A 56 8.70 -8.63 19.89
N ALA A 57 9.96 -8.66 19.41
CA ALA A 57 10.81 -7.46 19.43
C ALA A 57 10.24 -6.33 18.58
N LEU A 58 9.73 -6.63 17.37
CA LEU A 58 9.08 -5.66 16.51
C LEU A 58 7.80 -5.08 17.14
N ALA A 59 6.98 -5.91 17.79
CA ALA A 59 5.82 -5.46 18.56
C ALA A 59 6.22 -4.50 19.69
N ASN A 60 7.30 -4.82 20.42
CA ASN A 60 7.84 -3.99 21.51
C ASN A 60 8.38 -2.64 20.99
N MET A 61 8.87 -2.56 19.73
CA MET A 61 9.23 -1.30 19.07
C MET A 61 8.00 -0.43 18.71
N GLY A 62 6.79 -0.96 18.90
CA GLY A 62 5.54 -0.24 18.68
C GLY A 62 4.98 -0.36 17.26
N PHE A 63 5.50 -1.22 16.40
CA PHE A 63 4.86 -1.55 15.13
C PHE A 63 3.43 -2.07 15.35
N LYS A 64 2.52 -1.73 14.44
CA LYS A 64 1.12 -2.17 14.45
C LYS A 64 0.85 -3.30 13.47
N GLY A 65 1.84 -3.62 12.66
CA GLY A 65 1.74 -4.70 11.69
C GLY A 65 3.08 -5.12 11.14
N VAL A 66 3.02 -6.21 10.38
CA VAL A 66 4.15 -6.74 9.62
C VAL A 66 3.71 -6.98 8.17
N GLU A 67 4.59 -6.73 7.24
CA GLU A 67 4.46 -7.22 5.87
C GLU A 67 5.33 -8.47 5.73
N VAL A 68 4.70 -9.60 5.41
CA VAL A 68 5.40 -10.89 5.38
C VAL A 68 6.09 -11.13 4.02
N ALA A 69 7.26 -11.78 4.05
CA ALA A 69 8.12 -12.00 2.88
C ALA A 69 8.45 -13.49 2.65
N GLY A 70 7.47 -14.37 2.89
CA GLY A 70 7.58 -15.80 2.57
C GLY A 70 8.26 -16.67 3.63
N GLU A 71 8.82 -16.10 4.69
CA GLU A 71 9.35 -16.85 5.83
C GLU A 71 8.33 -16.83 6.98
N PHE A 72 8.01 -18.00 7.54
CA PHE A 72 6.97 -18.18 8.57
C PHE A 72 7.43 -19.04 9.74
N GLY A 73 8.70 -19.41 9.80
CA GLY A 73 9.24 -20.30 10.85
C GLY A 73 8.44 -21.62 10.93
N GLU A 74 8.09 -22.01 12.14
CA GLU A 74 7.29 -23.21 12.41
C GLU A 74 5.82 -23.10 11.96
N PHE A 75 5.37 -21.94 11.48
CA PHE A 75 3.99 -21.71 11.08
C PHE A 75 3.72 -21.91 9.57
N SER A 76 4.72 -22.34 8.80
CA SER A 76 4.59 -22.50 7.33
C SER A 76 3.40 -23.37 6.89
N GLU A 77 3.02 -24.35 7.70
CA GLU A 77 1.83 -25.19 7.49
C GLU A 77 0.78 -25.01 8.62
N ASN A 78 0.92 -23.98 9.45
CA ASN A 78 0.00 -23.68 10.56
C ASN A 78 -0.40 -22.20 10.58
N PRO A 79 -1.16 -21.70 9.58
CA PRO A 79 -1.55 -20.32 9.54
C PRO A 79 -2.46 -19.88 10.72
N ALA A 80 -3.24 -20.81 11.28
CA ALA A 80 -4.05 -20.51 12.47
C ALA A 80 -3.19 -20.22 13.71
N GLY A 81 -2.11 -20.98 13.92
CA GLY A 81 -1.14 -20.71 14.96
C GLY A 81 -0.41 -19.39 14.77
N LEU A 82 -0.04 -19.06 13.51
CA LEU A 82 0.53 -17.76 13.20
C LEU A 82 -0.44 -16.62 13.51
N LYS A 83 -1.71 -16.76 13.11
CA LYS A 83 -2.74 -15.75 13.41
C LYS A 83 -2.88 -15.54 14.92
N SER A 84 -2.92 -16.61 15.71
CA SER A 84 -2.99 -16.51 17.18
C SER A 84 -1.80 -15.75 17.76
N LEU A 85 -0.57 -16.03 17.31
CA LEU A 85 0.63 -15.32 17.73
C LEU A 85 0.55 -13.82 17.37
N LEU A 86 0.15 -13.50 16.14
CA LEU A 86 0.01 -12.11 15.71
C LEU A 86 -1.02 -11.35 16.55
N ASP A 87 -2.14 -11.98 16.89
CA ASP A 87 -3.18 -11.40 17.74
C ASP A 87 -2.68 -11.16 19.18
N GLU A 88 -1.95 -12.12 19.75
CA GLU A 88 -1.32 -11.99 21.08
C GLU A 88 -0.35 -10.80 21.12
N LEU A 89 0.43 -10.62 20.05
CA LEU A 89 1.38 -9.52 19.91
C LEU A 89 0.74 -8.18 19.51
N GLY A 90 -0.55 -8.15 19.19
CA GLY A 90 -1.25 -6.98 18.68
C GLY A 90 -0.78 -6.53 17.30
N LEU A 91 -0.21 -7.45 16.51
CA LEU A 91 0.27 -7.22 15.15
C LEU A 91 -0.78 -7.63 14.10
N GLN A 92 -0.94 -6.81 13.07
CA GLN A 92 -1.75 -7.13 11.89
C GLN A 92 -0.84 -7.45 10.71
N VAL A 93 -1.35 -8.21 9.73
CA VAL A 93 -0.63 -8.38 8.46
C VAL A 93 -1.01 -7.23 7.54
N SER A 94 -0.06 -6.33 7.29
CA SER A 94 -0.27 -5.15 6.42
C SER A 94 -0.30 -5.49 4.93
N GLY A 95 0.37 -6.57 4.56
CA GLY A 95 0.49 -7.10 3.21
C GLY A 95 1.42 -8.29 3.18
N ALA A 96 1.61 -8.85 2.01
CA ALA A 96 2.54 -9.95 1.80
C ALA A 96 3.24 -9.82 0.45
N HIS A 97 4.57 -9.96 0.44
CA HIS A 97 5.33 -10.12 -0.80
C HIS A 97 5.21 -11.56 -1.30
N VAL A 98 4.63 -11.72 -2.49
CA VAL A 98 4.34 -13.02 -3.09
C VAL A 98 4.67 -12.98 -4.59
N HIS A 99 5.65 -13.77 -5.03
CA HIS A 99 6.02 -13.86 -6.43
C HIS A 99 4.94 -14.55 -7.29
N PHE A 100 4.90 -14.25 -8.58
CA PHE A 100 3.92 -14.81 -9.52
C PHE A 100 3.89 -16.33 -9.55
N ASP A 101 5.02 -17.02 -9.31
CA ASP A 101 5.09 -18.49 -9.26
C ASP A 101 4.20 -19.11 -8.15
N LYS A 102 3.93 -18.36 -7.08
CA LYS A 102 3.00 -18.75 -6.01
C LYS A 102 1.54 -18.40 -6.31
N LEU A 103 1.32 -17.57 -7.33
CA LEU A 103 0.01 -17.11 -7.78
C LEU A 103 -0.45 -17.78 -9.07
N SER A 104 0.29 -18.80 -9.54
CA SER A 104 -0.09 -19.65 -10.67
C SER A 104 -1.42 -20.37 -10.40
N GLU A 105 -2.11 -20.79 -11.46
CA GLU A 105 -3.47 -21.34 -11.35
C GLU A 105 -3.57 -22.53 -10.40
N ASP A 106 -2.58 -23.41 -10.42
CA ASP A 106 -2.46 -24.60 -9.57
C ASP A 106 -2.17 -24.29 -8.10
N LYS A 107 -1.56 -23.15 -7.79
CA LYS A 107 -1.14 -22.75 -6.43
C LYS A 107 -2.02 -21.68 -5.79
N LEU A 108 -2.73 -20.90 -6.60
CA LEU A 108 -3.47 -19.73 -6.15
C LEU A 108 -4.42 -20.03 -4.98
N ALA A 109 -5.16 -21.12 -5.06
CA ALA A 109 -6.14 -21.48 -4.02
C ALA A 109 -5.47 -21.73 -2.65
N LYS A 110 -4.34 -22.48 -2.62
CA LYS A 110 -3.56 -22.74 -1.39
C LYS A 110 -2.97 -21.44 -0.84
N THR A 111 -2.39 -20.63 -1.72
CA THR A 111 -1.80 -19.33 -1.36
C THR A 111 -2.85 -18.42 -0.75
N VAL A 112 -3.99 -18.23 -1.40
CA VAL A 112 -5.10 -17.42 -0.90
C VAL A 112 -5.58 -17.89 0.48
N ALA A 113 -5.82 -19.21 0.63
CA ALA A 113 -6.29 -19.77 1.88
C ALA A 113 -5.32 -19.49 3.05
N PHE A 114 -4.01 -19.65 2.82
CA PHE A 114 -2.99 -19.35 3.85
C PHE A 114 -3.02 -17.88 4.26
N TYR A 115 -2.95 -16.97 3.28
CA TYR A 115 -2.89 -15.53 3.59
C TYR A 115 -4.19 -14.99 4.20
N GLN A 116 -5.35 -15.48 3.77
CA GLN A 116 -6.63 -15.15 4.41
C GLN A 116 -6.67 -15.62 5.88
N ALA A 117 -6.17 -16.82 6.16
CA ALA A 117 -6.16 -17.37 7.52
C ALA A 117 -5.32 -16.53 8.49
N ILE A 118 -4.27 -15.86 8.02
CA ILE A 118 -3.48 -14.92 8.84
C ILE A 118 -4.00 -13.49 8.80
N GLY A 119 -5.14 -13.23 8.15
CA GLY A 119 -5.76 -11.91 8.06
C GLY A 119 -5.14 -10.97 7.03
N CYS A 120 -4.33 -11.47 6.11
CA CYS A 120 -3.77 -10.71 5.00
C CYS A 120 -4.80 -10.53 3.88
N THR A 121 -4.97 -9.31 3.39
CA THR A 121 -5.87 -9.00 2.27
C THR A 121 -5.16 -8.47 1.03
N SER A 122 -3.86 -8.22 1.10
CA SER A 122 -3.08 -7.59 0.04
C SER A 122 -1.86 -8.46 -0.30
N LEU A 123 -1.84 -9.02 -1.50
CA LEU A 123 -0.71 -9.75 -2.04
C LEU A 123 0.04 -8.83 -3.01
N ILE A 124 1.31 -8.63 -2.79
CA ILE A 124 2.14 -7.72 -3.59
C ILE A 124 3.22 -8.51 -4.29
N VAL A 125 3.31 -8.40 -5.60
CA VAL A 125 4.44 -8.96 -6.36
C VAL A 125 5.65 -8.07 -6.11
N PRO A 126 6.71 -8.60 -5.44
CA PRO A 126 7.82 -7.76 -5.02
C PRO A 126 8.79 -7.41 -6.14
N TYR A 127 8.89 -8.25 -7.15
CA TYR A 127 9.87 -8.13 -8.23
C TYR A 127 9.54 -9.03 -9.39
N ASP A 128 9.71 -8.53 -10.62
CA ASP A 128 9.67 -9.32 -11.84
C ASP A 128 10.46 -8.59 -12.94
N GLU A 129 11.49 -9.21 -13.51
CA GLU A 129 12.34 -8.60 -14.54
C GLU A 129 11.54 -8.18 -15.80
N ARG A 130 10.41 -8.83 -16.06
CA ARG A 130 9.53 -8.47 -17.16
C ARG A 130 8.91 -7.08 -17.00
N ALA A 131 8.79 -6.59 -15.75
CA ALA A 131 8.13 -5.30 -15.45
C ALA A 131 8.88 -4.09 -16.01
N PHE A 132 10.18 -4.22 -16.24
CA PHE A 132 11.03 -3.19 -16.83
C PHE A 132 11.72 -3.67 -18.12
N SER A 133 11.07 -4.55 -18.85
CA SER A 133 11.48 -4.96 -20.19
C SER A 133 10.41 -4.63 -21.22
N GLN A 134 10.85 -4.22 -22.41
CA GLN A 134 9.95 -3.79 -23.49
C GLN A 134 8.95 -4.89 -23.89
N ASP A 135 9.41 -6.14 -23.93
CA ASP A 135 8.60 -7.28 -24.39
C ASP A 135 7.83 -7.95 -23.24
N GLY A 136 8.20 -7.66 -21.98
CA GLY A 136 7.68 -8.32 -20.80
C GLY A 136 6.62 -7.53 -20.03
N VAL A 137 6.69 -6.20 -20.01
CA VAL A 137 5.82 -5.37 -19.15
C VAL A 137 4.32 -5.56 -19.45
N GLY A 138 3.97 -5.79 -20.71
CA GLY A 138 2.58 -6.11 -21.11
C GLY A 138 2.07 -7.43 -20.52
N GLN A 139 2.95 -8.41 -20.33
CA GLN A 139 2.60 -9.68 -19.68
C GLN A 139 2.34 -9.48 -18.20
N VAL A 140 3.21 -8.73 -17.50
CA VAL A 140 3.01 -8.36 -16.07
C VAL A 140 1.67 -7.67 -15.85
N VAL A 141 1.34 -6.69 -16.69
CA VAL A 141 0.05 -5.98 -16.64
C VAL A 141 -1.13 -6.94 -16.80
N ASN A 142 -1.06 -7.86 -17.76
CA ASN A 142 -2.12 -8.85 -17.99
C ASN A 142 -2.29 -9.83 -16.82
N GLU A 143 -1.20 -10.28 -16.23
CA GLU A 143 -1.22 -11.15 -15.05
C GLU A 143 -1.81 -10.42 -13.82
N LEU A 144 -1.37 -9.19 -13.55
CA LEU A 144 -1.92 -8.36 -12.48
C LEU A 144 -3.42 -8.13 -12.65
N ASN A 145 -3.87 -7.79 -13.86
CA ASN A 145 -5.28 -7.60 -14.16
C ASN A 145 -6.11 -8.88 -14.00
N THR A 146 -5.56 -10.02 -14.39
CA THR A 146 -6.21 -11.32 -14.24
C THR A 146 -6.34 -11.70 -12.76
N LEU A 147 -5.24 -11.58 -12.00
CA LEU A 147 -5.23 -11.84 -10.56
C LEU A 147 -6.13 -10.89 -9.80
N SER A 148 -6.16 -9.62 -10.18
CA SER A 148 -7.04 -8.61 -9.57
C SER A 148 -8.52 -9.04 -9.64
N LYS A 149 -8.99 -9.55 -10.79
CA LYS A 149 -10.35 -10.06 -10.95
C LYS A 149 -10.61 -11.34 -10.13
N LYS A 150 -9.62 -12.23 -10.03
CA LYS A 150 -9.75 -13.46 -9.26
C LYS A 150 -9.78 -13.18 -7.75
N LEU A 151 -8.84 -12.37 -7.25
CA LEU A 151 -8.70 -12.06 -5.84
C LEU A 151 -9.83 -11.19 -5.29
N ALA A 152 -10.37 -10.28 -6.09
CA ALA A 152 -11.54 -9.46 -5.69
C ALA A 152 -12.75 -10.32 -5.29
N LYS A 153 -12.95 -11.50 -5.91
CA LYS A 153 -14.07 -12.43 -5.59
C LYS A 153 -13.97 -13.03 -4.18
N VAL A 154 -12.78 -12.99 -3.60
CA VAL A 154 -12.48 -13.52 -2.25
C VAL A 154 -12.08 -12.41 -1.26
N GLY A 155 -12.34 -11.14 -1.60
CA GLY A 155 -12.06 -9.99 -0.74
C GLY A 155 -10.58 -9.64 -0.61
N MET A 156 -9.74 -10.07 -1.57
CA MET A 156 -8.31 -9.77 -1.59
C MET A 156 -7.93 -8.87 -2.78
N GLN A 157 -6.75 -8.26 -2.69
CA GLN A 157 -6.19 -7.42 -3.75
C GLN A 157 -4.80 -7.93 -4.15
N ILE A 158 -4.42 -7.66 -5.39
CA ILE A 158 -3.06 -7.82 -5.89
C ILE A 158 -2.42 -6.44 -6.05
N GLY A 159 -1.11 -6.38 -5.88
CA GLY A 159 -0.31 -5.20 -6.18
C GLY A 159 1.03 -5.54 -6.80
N TYR A 160 1.75 -4.49 -7.14
CA TYR A 160 3.12 -4.56 -7.62
C TYR A 160 3.97 -3.55 -6.86
N HIS A 161 5.19 -3.95 -6.50
CA HIS A 161 6.19 -3.16 -5.81
C HIS A 161 7.32 -2.78 -6.77
N ASN A 162 7.73 -1.51 -6.76
CA ASN A 162 8.79 -1.03 -7.64
C ASN A 162 10.19 -1.16 -7.07
N HIS A 163 11.14 -1.23 -8.00
CA HIS A 163 12.55 -0.91 -7.80
C HIS A 163 12.93 0.27 -8.70
N ALA A 164 14.23 0.58 -8.81
CA ALA A 164 14.68 1.67 -9.68
C ALA A 164 14.45 1.42 -11.19
N PRO A 165 14.62 0.20 -11.74
CA PRO A 165 14.46 -0.02 -13.17
C PRO A 165 13.07 0.31 -13.73
N GLU A 166 11.99 0.20 -12.92
CA GLU A 166 10.65 0.55 -13.35
C GLU A 166 10.49 2.04 -13.66
N PHE A 167 11.42 2.88 -13.19
CA PHE A 167 11.44 4.32 -13.49
C PHE A 167 12.31 4.69 -14.71
N ASN A 168 12.89 3.71 -15.41
CA ASN A 168 13.51 3.92 -16.70
C ASN A 168 12.46 4.33 -17.74
N ASP A 169 12.92 5.10 -18.72
CA ASP A 169 12.06 5.59 -19.81
C ASP A 169 11.46 4.44 -20.61
N PHE A 170 10.16 4.50 -20.80
CA PHE A 170 9.39 3.59 -21.64
C PHE A 170 8.28 4.34 -22.36
N LYS A 171 8.28 4.30 -23.71
CA LYS A 171 7.39 5.12 -24.54
C LYS A 171 7.56 6.61 -24.20
N GLN A 172 6.49 7.28 -23.74
CA GLN A 172 6.52 8.70 -23.38
C GLN A 172 6.65 8.95 -21.87
N ASN A 173 6.73 7.88 -21.07
CA ASN A 173 6.77 7.91 -19.61
C ASN A 173 7.79 6.90 -19.09
N THR A 174 7.48 6.20 -17.99
CA THR A 174 8.29 5.13 -17.42
C THR A 174 7.56 3.79 -17.50
N TYR A 175 8.26 2.68 -17.23
CA TYR A 175 7.62 1.38 -17.07
C TYR A 175 6.60 1.38 -15.91
N TRP A 176 6.92 2.07 -14.80
CA TRP A 176 5.98 2.24 -13.69
C TRP A 176 4.69 2.93 -14.11
N ASP A 177 4.81 4.03 -14.86
CA ASP A 177 3.64 4.74 -15.40
C ASP A 177 2.80 3.82 -16.32
N PHE A 178 3.47 3.00 -17.14
CA PHE A 178 2.77 2.05 -18.00
C PHE A 178 2.01 1.00 -17.19
N ILE A 179 2.63 0.43 -16.14
CA ILE A 179 1.96 -0.51 -15.23
C ILE A 179 0.77 0.18 -14.56
N ALA A 180 0.97 1.37 -14.02
CA ALA A 180 -0.08 2.13 -13.33
C ALA A 180 -1.28 2.44 -14.23
N GLN A 181 -1.04 2.88 -15.46
CA GLN A 181 -2.09 3.28 -16.42
C GLN A 181 -2.78 2.10 -17.08
N SER A 182 -2.11 0.94 -17.18
CA SER A 182 -2.62 -0.23 -17.88
C SER A 182 -3.23 -1.30 -16.97
N THR A 183 -3.10 -1.13 -15.65
CA THR A 183 -3.72 -2.04 -14.67
C THR A 183 -5.04 -1.48 -14.13
N HIS A 184 -5.93 -2.38 -13.66
CA HIS A 184 -7.18 -1.99 -13.06
C HIS A 184 -6.95 -1.10 -11.82
N GLN A 185 -7.89 -0.19 -11.55
CA GLN A 185 -7.80 0.77 -10.45
C GLN A 185 -7.64 0.14 -9.06
N ASN A 186 -8.09 -1.10 -8.88
CA ASN A 186 -7.95 -1.84 -7.63
C ASN A 186 -6.64 -2.65 -7.51
N VAL A 187 -5.75 -2.60 -8.50
CA VAL A 187 -4.39 -3.11 -8.37
C VAL A 187 -3.58 -2.13 -7.54
N ILE A 188 -3.00 -2.59 -6.45
CA ILE A 188 -2.20 -1.76 -5.55
C ILE A 188 -0.87 -1.41 -6.23
N LEU A 189 -0.52 -0.14 -6.21
CA LEU A 189 0.79 0.36 -6.58
C LEU A 189 1.58 0.59 -5.28
N GLN A 190 2.25 -0.45 -4.78
CA GLN A 190 3.08 -0.31 -3.59
C GLN A 190 4.35 0.46 -3.96
N LEU A 191 4.36 1.75 -3.64
CA LEU A 191 5.49 2.61 -3.96
C LEU A 191 6.62 2.42 -2.94
N ASP A 192 7.79 1.96 -3.40
CA ASP A 192 9.01 2.02 -2.61
C ASP A 192 9.70 3.37 -2.82
N VAL A 193 9.66 4.18 -1.77
CA VAL A 193 10.14 5.56 -1.76
C VAL A 193 11.65 5.65 -1.98
N GLY A 194 12.39 4.72 -1.41
CA GLY A 194 13.85 4.67 -1.54
C GLY A 194 14.28 4.41 -2.98
N TRP A 195 13.64 3.48 -3.64
CA TRP A 195 13.94 3.19 -5.04
C TRP A 195 13.50 4.30 -5.99
N VAL A 196 12.37 4.97 -5.71
CA VAL A 196 11.93 6.16 -6.48
C VAL A 196 12.99 7.26 -6.38
N THR A 197 13.44 7.57 -5.15
CA THR A 197 14.45 8.60 -4.89
C THR A 197 15.79 8.23 -5.51
N TYR A 198 16.20 6.96 -5.41
CA TYR A 198 17.44 6.47 -6.04
C TYR A 198 17.39 6.58 -7.57
N ALA A 199 16.24 6.38 -8.18
CA ALA A 199 16.02 6.59 -9.61
C ALA A 199 15.94 8.08 -10.01
N GLY A 200 16.15 9.01 -9.08
CA GLY A 200 16.09 10.46 -9.33
C GLY A 200 14.70 11.01 -9.58
N LYS A 201 13.66 10.32 -9.08
CA LYS A 201 12.26 10.72 -9.20
C LYS A 201 11.72 11.22 -7.84
N ASP A 202 10.61 11.97 -7.88
CA ASP A 202 9.94 12.48 -6.69
C ASP A 202 8.81 11.52 -6.23
N PRO A 203 8.93 10.87 -5.06
CA PRO A 203 7.91 9.96 -4.56
C PRO A 203 6.57 10.65 -4.26
N VAL A 204 6.58 11.92 -3.85
CA VAL A 204 5.37 12.70 -3.60
C VAL A 204 4.57 12.88 -4.89
N GLU A 205 5.26 13.18 -5.98
CA GLU A 205 4.63 13.29 -7.30
C GLU A 205 3.96 11.98 -7.72
N TYR A 206 4.63 10.84 -7.52
CA TYR A 206 4.07 9.54 -7.91
C TYR A 206 2.86 9.12 -7.08
N VAL A 207 2.83 9.42 -5.77
CA VAL A 207 1.62 9.22 -4.96
C VAL A 207 0.46 10.09 -5.48
N ARG A 208 0.72 11.37 -5.78
CA ARG A 208 -0.30 12.30 -6.28
C ARG A 208 -0.76 11.98 -7.70
N ARG A 209 0.10 11.40 -8.52
CA ARG A 209 -0.20 11.01 -9.92
C ARG A 209 -1.19 9.86 -10.01
N TYR A 210 -1.17 8.96 -9.02
CA TYR A 210 -2.02 7.76 -9.00
C TYR A 210 -2.87 7.68 -7.73
N PRO A 211 -3.86 8.57 -7.56
CA PRO A 211 -4.64 8.66 -6.32
C PRO A 211 -5.39 7.35 -6.02
N GLY A 212 -5.44 6.99 -4.73
CA GLY A 212 -6.12 5.79 -4.24
C GLY A 212 -5.40 4.47 -4.52
N ARG A 213 -4.19 4.51 -5.11
CA ARG A 213 -3.48 3.30 -5.54
C ARG A 213 -2.35 2.87 -4.59
N THR A 214 -1.89 3.74 -3.68
CA THR A 214 -0.81 3.46 -2.72
C THR A 214 -1.33 2.98 -1.37
N LEU A 215 -2.13 1.91 -1.39
CA LEU A 215 -2.75 1.33 -0.17
C LEU A 215 -1.71 0.98 0.90
N THR A 216 -0.54 0.52 0.48
CA THR A 216 0.67 0.34 1.26
C THR A 216 1.82 1.05 0.57
N THR A 217 2.69 1.74 1.32
CA THR A 217 3.85 2.47 0.79
C THR A 217 5.07 2.06 1.58
N HIS A 218 6.14 1.65 0.91
CA HIS A 218 7.41 1.32 1.55
C HIS A 218 8.17 2.59 1.89
N TYR A 219 8.28 2.86 3.18
CA TYR A 219 9.07 3.91 3.79
C TYR A 219 10.49 3.41 3.99
N LYS A 220 11.26 3.53 2.94
CA LYS A 220 12.64 3.07 2.81
C LYS A 220 13.52 4.25 2.42
N VAL A 221 14.72 4.28 2.93
CA VAL A 221 15.74 5.21 2.48
C VAL A 221 16.74 4.46 1.62
N ARG A 222 16.93 4.92 0.40
CA ARG A 222 18.06 4.57 -0.44
C ARG A 222 18.62 5.85 -1.02
N LEU A 223 19.84 6.16 -0.63
CA LEU A 223 20.47 7.42 -1.01
C LEU A 223 20.99 7.34 -2.46
N PRO A 224 20.77 8.40 -3.28
CA PRO A 224 21.43 8.50 -4.57
C PRO A 224 22.96 8.44 -4.44
N GLU A 225 23.63 7.92 -5.47
CA GLU A 225 25.07 7.84 -5.48
C GLU A 225 25.74 9.21 -5.25
N GLY A 226 26.80 9.22 -4.48
CA GLY A 226 27.54 10.44 -4.15
C GLY A 226 26.91 11.33 -3.06
N THR A 227 25.78 10.95 -2.47
CA THR A 227 25.20 11.68 -1.33
C THR A 227 26.16 11.64 -0.14
N LYS A 228 26.47 12.83 0.42
CA LYS A 228 27.39 12.97 1.56
C LYS A 228 26.68 13.46 2.82
N GLY A 229 27.16 13.03 3.99
CA GLY A 229 26.68 13.52 5.29
C GLY A 229 25.26 13.12 5.63
N LYS A 230 24.73 12.08 4.96
CA LYS A 230 23.41 11.49 5.18
C LYS A 230 23.53 9.99 5.40
N LEU A 231 22.56 9.43 6.09
CA LEU A 231 22.49 7.99 6.35
C LEU A 231 21.19 7.42 5.77
N PRO A 232 21.19 6.15 5.36
CA PRO A 232 19.98 5.47 4.87
C PRO A 232 19.06 5.08 6.04
N ILE A 233 18.71 6.06 6.88
CA ILE A 233 17.81 5.94 8.04
C ILE A 233 16.77 7.06 7.95
N ILE A 234 15.51 6.74 8.14
CA ILE A 234 14.42 7.72 8.09
C ILE A 234 14.68 8.88 9.06
N GLY A 235 14.66 10.10 8.53
CA GLY A 235 14.98 11.33 9.27
C GLY A 235 16.45 11.72 9.29
N GLN A 236 17.35 10.89 8.74
CA GLN A 236 18.77 11.20 8.57
C GLN A 236 19.18 11.28 7.08
N ASP A 237 18.21 11.29 6.21
CA ASP A 237 18.26 11.24 4.76
C ASP A 237 17.90 12.59 4.11
N THR A 238 17.48 12.56 2.84
CA THR A 238 17.13 13.75 2.04
C THR A 238 15.67 13.78 1.61
N ILE A 239 14.85 12.79 2.00
CA ILE A 239 13.46 12.66 1.56
C ILE A 239 12.57 13.64 2.35
N ASP A 240 11.65 14.31 1.67
CA ASP A 240 10.64 15.15 2.30
C ASP A 240 9.50 14.28 2.87
N TRP A 241 9.77 13.68 4.02
CA TRP A 241 8.81 12.80 4.72
C TRP A 241 7.49 13.50 5.07
N PRO A 242 7.47 14.75 5.56
CA PRO A 242 6.21 15.46 5.79
C PRO A 242 5.34 15.56 4.55
N ALA A 243 5.90 15.99 3.42
CA ALA A 243 5.16 16.10 2.16
C ALA A 243 4.66 14.74 1.65
N LEU A 244 5.47 13.68 1.80
CA LEU A 244 5.09 12.33 1.42
C LEU A 244 3.97 11.76 2.30
N ILE A 245 4.06 11.91 3.63
CA ILE A 245 3.01 11.47 4.56
C ILE A 245 1.70 12.21 4.24
N GLN A 246 1.77 13.52 4.01
CA GLN A 246 0.63 14.32 3.62
C GLN A 246 -0.02 13.79 2.32
N ALA A 247 0.77 13.51 1.29
CA ALA A 247 0.25 12.96 0.03
C ALA A 247 -0.40 11.59 0.21
N ASN A 248 0.20 10.71 1.01
CA ASN A 248 -0.37 9.40 1.34
C ASN A 248 -1.72 9.51 2.06
N ILE A 249 -1.87 10.48 2.98
CA ILE A 249 -3.11 10.73 3.72
C ILE A 249 -4.18 11.35 2.80
N GLU A 250 -3.81 12.37 2.02
CA GLU A 250 -4.76 13.15 1.22
C GLU A 250 -5.29 12.40 0.00
N VAL A 251 -4.40 11.76 -0.74
CA VAL A 251 -4.74 11.18 -2.04
C VAL A 251 -4.32 9.73 -2.23
N GLY A 252 -3.34 9.23 -1.46
CA GLY A 252 -2.78 7.89 -1.65
C GLY A 252 -3.76 6.76 -1.36
N GLY A 253 -4.75 6.99 -0.49
CA GLY A 253 -5.62 5.94 0.03
C GLY A 253 -4.87 4.99 0.97
N THR A 254 -3.74 5.46 1.51
CA THR A 254 -2.77 4.65 2.22
C THR A 254 -3.28 4.25 3.60
N ARG A 255 -3.20 2.97 3.91
CA ARG A 255 -3.54 2.38 5.21
C ARG A 255 -2.31 2.02 6.02
N TRP A 256 -1.20 1.73 5.34
CA TRP A 256 0.02 1.25 5.93
C TRP A 256 1.24 2.00 5.40
N LEU A 257 2.03 2.55 6.33
CA LEU A 257 3.38 3.02 6.11
C LEU A 257 4.31 1.86 6.52
N VAL A 258 4.92 1.21 5.55
CA VAL A 258 5.70 0.00 5.76
C VAL A 258 7.17 0.38 5.82
N VAL A 259 7.77 0.37 7.00
CA VAL A 259 9.22 0.58 7.15
C VAL A 259 9.96 -0.58 6.51
N GLU A 260 10.86 -0.28 5.59
CA GLU A 260 11.81 -1.25 5.06
C GLU A 260 13.23 -0.74 5.19
N GLN A 261 14.15 -1.62 5.63
CA GLN A 261 15.54 -1.31 5.87
C GLN A 261 16.41 -2.39 5.24
N GLU A 262 17.26 -2.02 4.30
CA GLU A 262 18.19 -2.96 3.64
C GLU A 262 19.65 -2.52 3.72
N GLU A 263 19.91 -1.31 4.18
CA GLU A 263 21.25 -0.76 4.39
C GLU A 263 21.45 -0.48 5.87
N TYR A 264 22.56 -0.94 6.44
CA TYR A 264 22.81 -0.89 7.88
C TYR A 264 24.06 -0.06 8.17
N PRO A 265 23.95 1.29 8.21
CA PRO A 265 25.11 2.18 8.40
C PRO A 265 25.70 2.04 9.80
N ASN A 266 26.99 2.36 9.95
CA ASN A 266 27.69 2.42 11.23
C ASN A 266 27.63 1.10 12.04
N ASP A 267 27.75 -0.04 11.35
CA ASP A 267 27.72 -1.38 11.95
C ASP A 267 26.45 -1.71 12.75
N LEU A 268 25.34 -1.02 12.46
CA LEU A 268 24.04 -1.34 13.04
C LEU A 268 23.59 -2.74 12.63
N THR A 269 23.02 -3.46 13.55
CA THR A 269 22.26 -4.67 13.21
C THR A 269 20.99 -4.31 12.46
N PRO A 270 20.38 -5.25 11.68
CA PRO A 270 19.11 -5.01 11.01
C PRO A 270 18.02 -4.51 11.97
N MET A 271 17.88 -5.14 13.13
CA MET A 271 16.91 -4.74 14.14
C MET A 271 17.14 -3.33 14.68
N GLN A 272 18.40 -2.94 14.91
CA GLN A 272 18.75 -1.57 15.35
C GLN A 272 18.44 -0.53 14.27
N ALA A 273 18.75 -0.82 13.02
CA ALA A 273 18.47 0.10 11.91
C ALA A 273 16.96 0.27 11.67
N VAL A 274 16.19 -0.83 11.76
CA VAL A 274 14.72 -0.79 11.72
C VAL A 274 14.16 0.04 12.88
N GLU A 275 14.66 -0.14 14.10
CA GLU A 275 14.23 0.65 15.27
C GLU A 275 14.52 2.13 15.09
N MET A 276 15.68 2.49 14.54
CA MET A 276 16.05 3.89 14.27
C MET A 276 15.14 4.50 13.21
N SER A 277 14.88 3.80 12.12
CA SER A 277 13.96 4.26 11.08
C SER A 277 12.53 4.39 11.60
N LYS A 278 12.06 3.45 12.44
CA LYS A 278 10.77 3.56 13.14
C LYS A 278 10.68 4.83 13.99
N LYS A 279 11.70 5.11 14.81
CA LYS A 279 11.75 6.31 15.65
C LYS A 279 11.76 7.59 14.79
N GLY A 280 12.48 7.58 13.67
CA GLY A 280 12.49 8.70 12.71
C GLY A 280 11.11 8.98 12.15
N LEU A 281 10.42 7.93 11.69
CA LEU A 281 9.05 8.05 11.18
C LEU A 281 8.05 8.53 12.24
N ASP A 282 8.12 7.97 13.45
CA ASP A 282 7.27 8.39 14.57
C ASP A 282 7.44 9.88 14.88
N GLY A 283 8.68 10.39 14.81
CA GLY A 283 8.97 11.81 15.02
C GLY A 283 8.29 12.75 14.01
N TYR A 284 7.98 12.26 12.79
CA TYR A 284 7.16 13.00 11.83
C TYR A 284 5.67 12.85 12.12
N LEU A 285 5.20 11.64 12.41
CA LEU A 285 3.78 11.37 12.67
C LEU A 285 3.25 12.09 13.92
N LEU A 286 4.08 12.30 14.93
CA LEU A 286 3.72 13.05 16.14
C LEU A 286 3.50 14.55 15.90
N LYS A 287 3.87 15.07 14.73
CA LYS A 287 3.71 16.48 14.37
C LYS A 287 2.48 16.76 13.50
N LEU A 288 1.74 15.73 13.15
CA LEU A 288 0.48 15.82 12.42
C LEU A 288 -0.69 16.02 13.37
#